data_c702c83b39174c4f52bca5d58a3d0fde
#
_entry.id   c702c83b39174c4f52bca5d58a3d0fde
#
_cell.length_a   1.000
_cell.length_b   1.000
_cell.length_c   1.000
_cell.angle_alpha   90.00
_cell.angle_beta   90.00
_cell.angle_gamma   90.00
#
_symmetry.space_group_name_H-M   'P 1'
#
loop_
_entity.id
_entity.type
_entity.pdbx_description
1 polymer ?
#
loop_
_entity_poly.entity_id
_entity_poly.type
_entity_poly.pdbx_seq_one_letter_code
_entity_poly.pdbx_strand_id
1 'polypeptide(L)'
;VEDGIDSSKDSGKLMISVLSAVSEIERENILVQTMEGRRQKAREGKWNGGFAPYGYKLEEGQLFINEEEAEVVRIIFDKYIHTTMGSKKIADWLNAHGYFKTCRYNGKQEAFTSPFLIGVIDNPIYCGKLAYGRRRSEKIPGTRNQYRTVKANDYMLHDGIHEAIVSEEDWLAAQKQRENTNIRQPKTHSLEHEHVLSSLLKCPVCGSGMYGNVNRKKKKDGTYYRDYFYYACKHRLHVDGKR
;
A
#
# COMPACT_ATOMS: atom_id res chain seq x y z
N VAL A 1 10.54 -47.77 2.30
CA VAL A 1 10.60 -47.59 3.78
C VAL A 1 11.72 -48.52 4.27
N GLU A 2 12.97 -48.06 4.21
CA GLU A 2 14.15 -48.89 4.45
C GLU A 2 14.81 -48.67 5.82
N ASP A 3 14.21 -47.83 6.69
CA ASP A 3 14.91 -47.45 7.94
C ASP A 3 14.65 -48.34 9.14
N GLY A 4 13.95 -49.47 8.99
CA GLY A 4 13.79 -50.48 10.05
C GLY A 4 13.17 -49.98 11.38
N ILE A 5 12.51 -48.79 11.37
CA ILE A 5 11.94 -48.18 12.55
C ILE A 5 10.55 -48.77 12.81
N ASP A 6 10.44 -49.57 13.88
CA ASP A 6 9.19 -50.18 14.32
C ASP A 6 8.45 -49.23 15.29
N SER A 7 7.42 -48.52 14.78
CA SER A 7 6.63 -47.57 15.57
C SER A 7 5.77 -48.22 16.67
N SER A 8 5.65 -49.56 16.69
CA SER A 8 4.95 -50.30 17.74
C SER A 8 5.74 -50.42 19.04
N LYS A 9 7.04 -50.31 18.94
CA LYS A 9 7.98 -50.38 20.07
C LYS A 9 8.30 -49.01 20.64
N ASP A 10 8.53 -48.90 21.93
CA ASP A 10 8.84 -47.64 22.60
C ASP A 10 10.15 -47.01 22.11
N SER A 11 11.15 -47.84 21.75
CA SER A 11 12.37 -47.39 21.10
C SER A 11 12.13 -46.76 19.72
N GLY A 12 11.21 -47.32 18.94
CA GLY A 12 10.84 -46.76 17.64
C GLY A 12 10.07 -45.45 17.76
N LYS A 13 9.18 -45.33 18.74
CA LYS A 13 8.47 -44.05 19.06
C LYS A 13 9.43 -42.94 19.47
N LEU A 14 10.41 -43.27 20.33
CA LEU A 14 11.45 -42.35 20.74
C LEU A 14 12.27 -41.89 19.53
N MET A 15 12.69 -42.81 18.66
CA MET A 15 13.47 -42.50 17.48
C MET A 15 12.69 -41.55 16.51
N ILE A 16 11.40 -41.81 16.28
CA ILE A 16 10.55 -40.94 15.47
C ILE A 16 10.46 -39.53 16.10
N SER A 17 10.30 -39.46 17.43
CA SER A 17 10.23 -38.16 18.13
C SER A 17 11.54 -37.38 18.00
N VAL A 18 12.67 -38.02 18.14
CA VAL A 18 14.01 -37.41 18.00
C VAL A 18 14.22 -36.94 16.55
N LEU A 19 13.93 -37.79 15.56
CA LEU A 19 14.05 -37.41 14.15
C LEU A 19 13.14 -36.25 13.77
N SER A 20 11.91 -36.21 14.30
CA SER A 20 11.00 -35.11 14.11
C SER A 20 11.53 -33.81 14.72
N ALA A 21 12.09 -33.87 15.93
CA ALA A 21 12.69 -32.68 16.58
C ALA A 21 13.93 -32.19 15.82
N VAL A 22 14.79 -33.09 15.34
CA VAL A 22 15.96 -32.73 14.51
C VAL A 22 15.50 -32.05 13.21
N SER A 23 14.52 -32.62 12.53
CA SER A 23 13.98 -32.04 11.28
C SER A 23 13.35 -30.64 11.51
N GLU A 24 12.73 -30.40 12.66
CA GLU A 24 12.19 -29.09 13.01
C GLU A 24 13.31 -28.07 13.24
N ILE A 25 14.37 -28.43 13.95
CA ILE A 25 15.57 -27.60 14.16
C ILE A 25 16.25 -27.28 12.82
N GLU A 26 16.43 -28.28 11.96
CA GLU A 26 17.01 -28.06 10.63
C GLU A 26 16.18 -27.07 9.80
N ARG A 27 14.84 -27.21 9.82
CA ARG A 27 13.93 -26.30 9.13
C ARG A 27 14.08 -24.86 9.67
N GLU A 28 14.16 -24.67 10.97
CA GLU A 28 14.37 -23.36 11.59
C GLU A 28 15.72 -22.77 11.17
N ASN A 29 16.79 -23.55 11.19
CA ASN A 29 18.11 -23.11 10.77
C ASN A 29 18.14 -22.68 9.30
N ILE A 30 17.50 -23.43 8.41
CA ILE A 30 17.38 -23.08 6.99
C ILE A 30 16.61 -21.76 6.83
N LEU A 31 15.54 -21.54 7.59
CA LEU A 31 14.80 -20.29 7.55
C LEU A 31 15.66 -19.11 8.01
N VAL A 32 16.39 -19.24 9.11
CA VAL A 32 17.30 -18.21 9.62
C VAL A 32 18.37 -17.88 8.59
N GLN A 33 19.05 -18.86 8.04
CA GLN A 33 20.09 -18.67 7.02
C GLN A 33 19.54 -18.01 5.77
N THR A 34 18.35 -18.42 5.31
CA THR A 34 17.68 -17.83 4.15
C THR A 34 17.34 -16.36 4.40
N MET A 35 16.82 -16.05 5.58
CA MET A 35 16.48 -14.66 5.94
C MET A 35 17.70 -13.77 6.08
N GLU A 36 18.80 -14.27 6.70
CA GLU A 36 20.05 -13.51 6.77
C GLU A 36 20.67 -13.31 5.38
N GLY A 37 20.66 -14.31 4.51
CA GLY A 37 21.11 -14.16 3.12
C GLY A 37 20.31 -13.10 2.37
N ARG A 38 19.00 -13.01 2.55
CA ARG A 38 18.15 -11.96 1.96
C ARG A 38 18.46 -10.58 2.56
N ARG A 39 18.69 -10.49 3.87
CA ARG A 39 19.08 -9.25 4.53
C ARG A 39 20.42 -8.74 4.01
N GLN A 40 21.40 -9.64 3.90
CA GLN A 40 22.72 -9.30 3.37
C GLN A 40 22.62 -8.81 1.91
N LYS A 41 21.83 -9.49 1.09
CA LYS A 41 21.58 -9.09 -0.30
C LYS A 41 20.94 -7.70 -0.39
N ALA A 42 20.01 -7.36 0.52
CA ALA A 42 19.41 -6.04 0.61
C ALA A 42 20.42 -4.96 1.04
N ARG A 43 21.32 -5.25 2.00
CA ARG A 43 22.41 -4.35 2.43
C ARG A 43 23.39 -4.06 1.28
N GLU A 44 23.60 -5.04 0.41
CA GLU A 44 24.43 -4.89 -0.79
C GLU A 44 23.70 -4.16 -1.94
N GLY A 45 22.49 -3.68 -1.74
CA GLY A 45 21.72 -2.97 -2.78
C GLY A 45 21.24 -3.87 -3.92
N LYS A 46 21.25 -5.19 -3.75
CA LYS A 46 20.85 -6.18 -4.77
C LYS A 46 19.39 -6.56 -4.67
N TRP A 47 18.73 -6.76 -5.80
CA TRP A 47 17.34 -7.20 -5.84
C TRP A 47 17.12 -8.56 -5.18
N ASN A 48 16.15 -8.67 -4.28
CA ASN A 48 15.90 -9.87 -3.48
C ASN A 48 15.03 -10.93 -4.17
N GLY A 49 14.80 -10.79 -5.47
CA GLY A 49 14.03 -11.72 -6.27
C GLY A 49 12.54 -11.37 -6.35
N GLY A 50 11.79 -12.20 -7.07
CA GLY A 50 10.43 -11.92 -7.49
C GLY A 50 10.39 -11.18 -8.84
N PHE A 51 9.18 -10.81 -9.27
CA PHE A 51 9.01 -10.05 -10.51
C PHE A 51 9.61 -8.65 -10.39
N ALA A 52 10.19 -8.17 -11.49
CA ALA A 52 10.64 -6.79 -11.57
C ALA A 52 9.46 -5.83 -11.35
N PRO A 53 9.65 -4.72 -10.59
CA PRO A 53 8.66 -3.67 -10.51
C PRO A 53 8.35 -3.08 -11.89
N TYR A 54 7.17 -2.50 -12.05
CA TYR A 54 6.81 -1.79 -13.28
C TYR A 54 7.81 -0.67 -13.54
N GLY A 55 8.24 -0.49 -14.78
CA GLY A 55 9.33 0.42 -15.14
C GLY A 55 10.72 -0.22 -15.14
N TYR A 56 10.85 -1.46 -14.65
CA TYR A 56 12.10 -2.21 -14.63
C TYR A 56 11.94 -3.60 -15.27
N LYS A 57 13.02 -4.11 -15.83
CA LYS A 57 13.22 -5.49 -16.25
C LYS A 57 14.30 -6.16 -15.39
N LEU A 58 14.20 -7.47 -15.22
CA LEU A 58 15.16 -8.25 -14.45
C LEU A 58 16.03 -9.04 -15.40
N GLU A 59 17.33 -8.77 -15.41
CA GLU A 59 18.33 -9.51 -16.18
C GLU A 59 19.45 -9.92 -15.21
N GLU A 60 19.82 -11.19 -15.21
CA GLU A 60 20.88 -11.76 -14.36
C GLU A 60 20.77 -11.40 -12.86
N GLY A 61 19.54 -11.23 -12.37
CA GLY A 61 19.27 -10.87 -10.97
C GLY A 61 19.45 -9.39 -10.64
N GLN A 62 19.68 -8.54 -11.63
CA GLN A 62 19.77 -7.09 -11.51
C GLN A 62 18.59 -6.41 -12.20
N LEU A 63 18.23 -5.24 -11.70
CA LEU A 63 17.16 -4.42 -12.28
C LEU A 63 17.74 -3.42 -13.27
N PHE A 64 17.22 -3.42 -14.49
CA PHE A 64 17.50 -2.47 -15.53
C PHE A 64 16.23 -1.71 -15.90
N ILE A 65 16.37 -0.46 -16.33
CA ILE A 65 15.23 0.36 -16.75
C ILE A 65 14.59 -0.27 -18.01
N ASN A 66 13.27 -0.36 -18.02
CA ASN A 66 12.46 -0.60 -19.20
C ASN A 66 11.89 0.76 -19.64
N GLU A 67 12.45 1.38 -20.67
CA GLU A 67 12.14 2.76 -21.05
C GLU A 67 10.67 2.99 -21.38
N GLU A 68 9.99 2.04 -22.01
CA GLU A 68 8.55 2.15 -22.33
C GLU A 68 7.70 2.29 -21.06
N GLU A 69 7.99 1.48 -20.04
CA GLU A 69 7.29 1.53 -18.77
C GLU A 69 7.79 2.68 -17.87
N ALA A 70 9.08 3.01 -17.95
CA ALA A 70 9.70 4.07 -17.18
C ALA A 70 9.16 5.45 -17.55
N GLU A 71 8.86 5.68 -18.83
CA GLU A 71 8.17 6.89 -19.29
C GLU A 71 6.83 7.07 -18.56
N VAL A 72 6.04 5.99 -18.47
CA VAL A 72 4.76 6.04 -17.75
C VAL A 72 4.96 6.31 -16.26
N VAL A 73 6.00 5.75 -15.64
CA VAL A 73 6.34 6.04 -14.25
C VAL A 73 6.65 7.53 -14.06
N ARG A 74 7.48 8.12 -14.94
CA ARG A 74 7.78 9.57 -14.91
C ARG A 74 6.51 10.41 -15.06
N ILE A 75 5.60 10.05 -15.98
CA ILE A 75 4.30 10.72 -16.14
C ILE A 75 3.45 10.62 -14.87
N ILE A 76 3.44 9.45 -14.20
CA ILE A 76 2.68 9.28 -12.95
C ILE A 76 3.18 10.23 -11.87
N PHE A 77 4.51 10.32 -11.66
CA PHE A 77 5.11 11.21 -10.67
C PHE A 77 4.91 12.68 -11.03
N ASP A 78 5.17 13.08 -12.29
CA ASP A 78 4.95 14.45 -12.76
C ASP A 78 3.52 14.91 -12.51
N LYS A 79 2.51 14.14 -12.98
CA LYS A 79 1.11 14.50 -12.76
C LYS A 79 0.71 14.50 -11.29
N TYR A 80 1.27 13.59 -10.50
CA TYR A 80 0.96 13.51 -9.08
C TYR A 80 1.52 14.70 -8.30
N ILE A 81 2.72 15.19 -8.64
CA ILE A 81 3.41 16.28 -7.95
C ILE A 81 2.92 17.65 -8.44
N HIS A 82 2.85 17.83 -9.75
CA HIS A 82 2.64 19.16 -10.36
C HIS A 82 1.17 19.46 -10.70
N THR A 83 0.25 18.52 -10.46
CA THR A 83 -1.18 18.75 -10.70
C THR A 83 -2.01 18.45 -9.46
N THR A 84 -3.28 18.83 -9.49
CA THR A 84 -4.26 18.50 -8.42
C THR A 84 -4.90 17.11 -8.62
N MET A 85 -4.35 16.28 -9.52
CA MET A 85 -4.90 14.98 -9.83
C MET A 85 -4.51 13.95 -8.77
N GLY A 86 -5.51 13.32 -8.14
CA GLY A 86 -5.26 12.16 -7.29
C GLY A 86 -5.02 10.88 -8.10
N SER A 87 -4.51 9.82 -7.45
CA SER A 87 -4.16 8.55 -8.09
C SER A 87 -5.26 7.95 -8.97
N LYS A 88 -6.54 8.12 -8.61
CA LYS A 88 -7.66 7.65 -9.44
C LYS A 88 -7.75 8.43 -10.75
N LYS A 89 -7.71 9.76 -10.69
CA LYS A 89 -7.80 10.61 -11.89
C LYS A 89 -6.61 10.39 -12.82
N ILE A 90 -5.42 10.14 -12.27
CA ILE A 90 -4.22 9.81 -13.07
C ILE A 90 -4.39 8.45 -13.75
N ALA A 91 -4.91 7.44 -13.04
CA ALA A 91 -5.20 6.13 -13.64
C ALA A 91 -6.21 6.24 -14.78
N ASP A 92 -7.32 6.96 -14.56
CA ASP A 92 -8.34 7.19 -15.58
C ASP A 92 -7.77 7.95 -16.79
N TRP A 93 -6.89 8.93 -16.55
CA TRP A 93 -6.20 9.68 -17.62
C TRP A 93 -5.27 8.78 -18.43
N LEU A 94 -4.44 7.95 -17.79
CA LEU A 94 -3.54 7.01 -18.49
C LEU A 94 -4.34 6.05 -19.38
N ASN A 95 -5.41 5.47 -18.84
CA ASN A 95 -6.27 4.55 -19.58
C ASN A 95 -6.95 5.22 -20.77
N ALA A 96 -7.40 6.48 -20.63
CA ALA A 96 -8.01 7.25 -21.70
C ALA A 96 -7.01 7.60 -22.82
N HIS A 97 -5.70 7.69 -22.50
CA HIS A 97 -4.63 7.95 -23.47
C HIS A 97 -4.01 6.67 -24.05
N GLY A 98 -4.62 5.51 -23.81
CA GLY A 98 -4.20 4.24 -24.39
C GLY A 98 -2.98 3.58 -23.71
N TYR A 99 -2.58 4.04 -22.51
CA TYR A 99 -1.55 3.36 -21.75
C TYR A 99 -2.13 2.15 -21.01
N PHE A 100 -1.44 1.02 -21.08
CA PHE A 100 -1.79 -0.21 -20.38
C PHE A 100 -0.55 -0.79 -19.72
N LYS A 101 -0.73 -1.51 -18.62
CA LYS A 101 0.34 -2.28 -17.99
C LYS A 101 0.27 -3.75 -18.39
N THR A 102 1.40 -4.36 -18.63
CA THR A 102 1.49 -5.81 -18.84
C THR A 102 1.67 -6.53 -17.51
N CYS A 103 0.77 -7.42 -17.20
CA CYS A 103 0.82 -8.24 -16.00
C CYS A 103 1.97 -9.25 -16.08
N ARG A 104 2.92 -9.21 -15.14
CA ARG A 104 4.17 -10.00 -15.17
C ARG A 104 3.95 -11.52 -15.12
N TYR A 105 2.86 -12.00 -14.50
CA TYR A 105 2.67 -13.43 -14.33
C TYR A 105 1.90 -14.11 -15.48
N ASN A 106 1.11 -13.37 -16.26
CA ASN A 106 0.26 -13.93 -17.32
C ASN A 106 0.40 -13.24 -18.68
N GLY A 107 1.19 -12.16 -18.77
CA GLY A 107 1.42 -11.40 -20.01
C GLY A 107 0.21 -10.60 -20.51
N LYS A 108 -0.91 -10.56 -19.77
CA LYS A 108 -2.11 -9.82 -20.20
C LYS A 108 -1.95 -8.33 -19.98
N GLN A 109 -2.49 -7.56 -20.92
CA GLN A 109 -2.64 -6.13 -20.76
C GLN A 109 -3.81 -5.80 -19.82
N GLU A 110 -3.56 -4.94 -18.86
CA GLU A 110 -4.53 -4.49 -17.87
C GLU A 110 -4.53 -2.96 -17.77
N ALA A 111 -5.70 -2.41 -17.48
CA ALA A 111 -5.85 -0.99 -17.20
C ALA A 111 -5.17 -0.59 -15.89
N PHE A 112 -4.72 0.66 -15.82
CA PHE A 112 -4.20 1.22 -14.58
C PHE A 112 -5.32 1.41 -13.56
N THR A 113 -5.02 1.14 -12.30
CA THR A 113 -5.94 1.31 -11.18
C THR A 113 -5.31 2.19 -10.10
N SER A 114 -6.15 2.89 -9.32
CA SER A 114 -5.67 3.74 -8.22
C SER A 114 -4.78 2.98 -7.21
N PRO A 115 -5.11 1.76 -6.76
CA PRO A 115 -4.23 0.99 -5.87
C PRO A 115 -2.86 0.67 -6.48
N PHE A 116 -2.81 0.42 -7.80
CA PHE A 116 -1.54 0.19 -8.50
C PHE A 116 -0.67 1.45 -8.49
N LEU A 117 -1.23 2.61 -8.86
CA LEU A 117 -0.49 3.88 -8.84
C LEU A 117 0.00 4.24 -7.43
N ILE A 118 -0.83 3.99 -6.42
CA ILE A 118 -0.42 4.16 -5.02
C ILE A 118 0.78 3.25 -4.70
N GLY A 119 0.77 2.02 -5.19
CA GLY A 119 1.89 1.08 -5.05
C GLY A 119 3.17 1.57 -5.72
N VAL A 120 3.05 2.22 -6.88
CA VAL A 120 4.18 2.86 -7.59
C VAL A 120 4.69 4.06 -6.79
N ILE A 121 3.84 5.01 -6.44
CA ILE A 121 4.22 6.23 -5.71
C ILE A 121 4.88 5.92 -4.37
N ASP A 122 4.36 4.93 -3.62
CA ASP A 122 4.88 4.55 -2.30
C ASP A 122 6.19 3.74 -2.36
N ASN A 123 6.64 3.33 -3.53
CA ASN A 123 7.79 2.43 -3.63
C ASN A 123 9.11 3.19 -3.82
N PRO A 124 10.05 3.12 -2.85
CA PRO A 124 11.32 3.83 -2.92
C PRO A 124 12.27 3.31 -4.01
N ILE A 125 11.94 2.19 -4.65
CA ILE A 125 12.76 1.64 -5.75
C ILE A 125 12.91 2.63 -6.91
N TYR A 126 11.89 3.46 -7.14
CA TYR A 126 11.90 4.43 -8.23
C TYR A 126 12.89 5.58 -8.02
N CYS A 127 13.27 5.86 -6.77
CA CYS A 127 14.36 6.81 -6.44
C CYS A 127 15.69 6.11 -6.12
N GLY A 128 15.89 4.89 -6.60
CA GLY A 128 17.16 4.17 -6.45
C GLY A 128 17.37 3.50 -5.10
N LYS A 129 16.32 3.37 -4.26
CA LYS A 129 16.43 2.76 -2.93
C LYS A 129 15.72 1.42 -2.86
N LEU A 130 16.31 0.47 -2.16
CA LEU A 130 15.73 -0.84 -1.88
C LEU A 130 15.17 -0.89 -0.46
N ALA A 131 13.88 -1.21 -0.36
CA ALA A 131 13.21 -1.41 0.91
C ALA A 131 13.02 -2.90 1.19
N TYR A 132 13.65 -3.40 2.23
CA TYR A 132 13.52 -4.79 2.68
C TYR A 132 12.67 -4.89 3.95
N GLY A 133 11.71 -5.82 3.94
CA GLY A 133 10.86 -6.05 5.12
C GLY A 133 9.62 -5.16 5.21
N ARG A 134 9.24 -4.43 4.14
CA ARG A 134 8.00 -3.58 4.13
C ARG A 134 6.72 -4.36 4.42
N ARG A 135 6.76 -5.67 4.24
CA ARG A 135 5.65 -6.58 4.52
C ARG A 135 6.17 -7.78 5.26
N ARG A 136 5.44 -8.21 6.28
CA ARG A 136 5.71 -9.47 6.99
C ARG A 136 4.44 -10.30 7.07
N SER A 137 4.60 -11.61 7.06
CA SER A 137 3.50 -12.55 7.25
C SER A 137 3.37 -12.84 8.74
N GLU A 138 2.21 -12.52 9.31
CA GLU A 138 1.87 -12.82 10.70
C GLU A 138 0.86 -13.95 10.73
N LYS A 139 1.07 -14.91 11.63
CA LYS A 139 0.13 -16.00 11.83
C LYS A 139 -1.18 -15.47 12.41
N ILE A 140 -2.31 -15.93 11.88
CA ILE A 140 -3.62 -15.57 12.40
C ILE A 140 -3.85 -16.40 13.68
N PRO A 141 -4.07 -15.76 14.85
CA PRO A 141 -4.33 -16.46 16.10
C PRO A 141 -5.53 -17.42 15.95
N GLY A 142 -5.42 -18.61 16.57
CA GLY A 142 -6.48 -19.62 16.52
C GLY A 142 -6.52 -20.45 15.23
N THR A 143 -5.64 -20.21 14.26
CA THR A 143 -5.58 -21.02 13.04
C THR A 143 -4.27 -21.83 12.95
N ARG A 144 -4.33 -23.02 12.32
CA ARG A 144 -3.15 -23.89 12.21
C ARG A 144 -2.11 -23.35 11.24
N ASN A 145 -2.53 -22.90 10.03
CA ASN A 145 -1.64 -22.55 8.92
C ASN A 145 -2.11 -21.31 8.12
N GLN A 146 -2.90 -20.42 8.73
CA GLN A 146 -3.31 -19.21 8.05
C GLN A 146 -2.42 -18.03 8.47
N TYR A 147 -2.01 -17.25 7.49
CA TYR A 147 -1.17 -16.07 7.65
C TYR A 147 -1.80 -14.88 6.98
N ARG A 148 -1.64 -13.71 7.56
CA ARG A 148 -1.99 -12.44 6.95
C ARG A 148 -0.72 -11.62 6.68
N THR A 149 -0.73 -10.91 5.57
CA THR A 149 0.36 -9.96 5.26
C THR A 149 0.04 -8.61 5.89
N VAL A 150 0.94 -8.12 6.74
CA VAL A 150 0.86 -6.79 7.36
C VAL A 150 1.98 -5.90 6.85
N LYS A 151 1.72 -4.59 6.81
CA LYS A 151 2.77 -3.60 6.54
C LYS A 151 3.64 -3.45 7.78
N ALA A 152 4.95 -3.43 7.59
CA ALA A 152 5.91 -3.14 8.64
C ALA A 152 6.34 -1.67 8.55
N ASN A 153 6.42 -1.00 9.69
CA ASN A 153 6.90 0.38 9.76
C ASN A 153 8.42 0.46 9.95
N ASP A 154 9.01 -0.64 10.42
CA ASP A 154 10.43 -0.81 10.76
C ASP A 154 11.21 -1.55 9.66
N TYR A 155 10.94 -1.25 8.40
CA TYR A 155 11.67 -1.85 7.28
C TYR A 155 13.04 -1.20 7.06
N MET A 156 13.98 -1.98 6.54
CA MET A 156 15.30 -1.47 6.18
C MET A 156 15.27 -0.81 4.80
N LEU A 157 15.90 0.35 4.70
CA LEU A 157 16.06 1.10 3.45
C LEU A 157 17.56 1.20 3.14
N HIS A 158 17.97 0.77 1.97
CA HIS A 158 19.34 0.81 1.49
C HIS A 158 19.40 1.38 0.08
N ASP A 159 20.54 1.96 -0.28
CA ASP A 159 20.78 2.38 -1.66
C ASP A 159 20.84 1.13 -2.56
N GLY A 160 20.11 1.18 -3.66
CA GLY A 160 20.12 0.11 -4.67
C GLY A 160 21.24 0.28 -5.66
N ILE A 161 21.69 -0.81 -6.28
CA ILE A 161 22.66 -0.77 -7.39
C ILE A 161 21.98 -0.33 -8.70
N HIS A 162 20.64 -0.47 -8.77
CA HIS A 162 19.85 -0.13 -9.95
C HIS A 162 19.74 1.37 -10.16
N GLU A 163 19.59 1.77 -11.40
CA GLU A 163 19.39 3.16 -11.78
C GLU A 163 18.00 3.66 -11.35
N ALA A 164 17.92 4.90 -10.86
CA ALA A 164 16.67 5.54 -10.47
C ALA A 164 15.90 6.04 -11.70
N ILE A 165 14.57 5.85 -11.72
CA ILE A 165 13.68 6.42 -12.76
C ILE A 165 13.29 7.85 -12.42
N VAL A 166 13.19 8.17 -11.13
CA VAL A 166 12.73 9.45 -10.60
C VAL A 166 13.76 9.98 -9.60
N SER A 167 13.91 11.29 -9.50
CA SER A 167 14.80 11.90 -8.49
C SER A 167 14.31 11.63 -7.06
N GLU A 168 15.22 11.63 -6.09
CA GLU A 168 14.84 11.49 -4.68
C GLU A 168 13.96 12.66 -4.22
N GLU A 169 14.20 13.87 -4.74
CA GLU A 169 13.43 15.08 -4.45
C GLU A 169 11.98 14.93 -4.89
N ASP A 170 11.74 14.44 -6.11
CA ASP A 170 10.39 14.20 -6.63
C ASP A 170 9.69 13.10 -5.84
N TRP A 171 10.40 12.02 -5.50
CA TRP A 171 9.82 10.96 -4.68
C TRP A 171 9.39 11.49 -3.31
N LEU A 172 10.23 12.29 -2.64
CA LEU A 172 9.89 12.92 -1.35
C LEU A 172 8.73 13.91 -1.48
N ALA A 173 8.67 14.69 -2.56
CA ALA A 173 7.56 15.59 -2.84
C ALA A 173 6.25 14.81 -2.98
N ALA A 174 6.28 13.66 -3.68
CA ALA A 174 5.12 12.79 -3.81
C ALA A 174 4.68 12.20 -2.47
N GLN A 175 5.62 11.78 -1.58
CA GLN A 175 5.29 11.30 -0.24
C GLN A 175 4.61 12.39 0.60
N LYS A 176 5.15 13.61 0.61
CA LYS A 176 4.57 14.75 1.33
C LYS A 176 3.15 15.06 0.85
N GLN A 177 2.91 15.02 -0.46
CA GLN A 177 1.57 15.20 -1.00
C GLN A 177 0.62 14.06 -0.59
N ARG A 178 1.13 12.84 -0.50
CA ARG A 178 0.37 11.68 -0.06
C ARG A 178 -0.07 11.79 1.39
N GLU A 179 0.79 12.25 2.29
CA GLU A 179 0.44 12.52 3.69
C GLU A 179 -0.69 13.55 3.80
N ASN A 180 -0.61 14.63 3.03
CA ASN A 180 -1.63 15.68 2.99
C ASN A 180 -2.98 15.17 2.45
N THR A 181 -2.97 14.25 1.48
CA THR A 181 -4.20 13.72 0.87
C THR A 181 -4.82 12.56 1.64
N ASN A 182 -4.11 11.93 2.58
CA ASN A 182 -4.64 10.88 3.46
C ASN A 182 -5.70 11.38 4.45
N ILE A 183 -5.85 12.68 4.60
CA ILE A 183 -6.93 13.26 5.40
C ILE A 183 -8.24 12.97 4.66
N ARG A 184 -9.04 12.04 5.21
CA ARG A 184 -10.39 11.73 4.68
C ARG A 184 -11.21 13.02 4.66
N GLN A 185 -11.45 13.53 3.47
CA GLN A 185 -12.45 14.58 3.32
C GLN A 185 -13.83 13.99 3.63
N PRO A 186 -14.61 14.63 4.51
CA PRO A 186 -15.97 14.17 4.76
C PRO A 186 -16.77 14.23 3.46
N LYS A 187 -17.49 13.15 3.14
CA LYS A 187 -18.37 13.11 1.98
C LYS A 187 -19.42 14.22 2.14
N THR A 188 -19.60 15.02 1.11
CA THR A 188 -20.75 15.94 1.01
C THR A 188 -22.02 15.12 0.94
N HIS A 189 -22.96 15.33 1.86
CA HIS A 189 -24.16 14.52 1.97
C HIS A 189 -25.26 14.90 0.96
N SER A 190 -25.08 15.88 0.12
CA SER A 190 -26.06 16.30 -0.88
C SER A 190 -25.49 16.19 -2.29
N LEU A 191 -26.15 15.38 -3.14
CA LEU A 191 -25.89 15.32 -4.58
C LEU A 191 -26.52 16.49 -5.33
N GLU A 192 -27.50 17.18 -4.71
CA GLU A 192 -28.30 18.25 -5.31
C GLU A 192 -27.73 19.65 -5.03
N HIS A 193 -26.81 19.76 -4.08
CA HIS A 193 -26.23 21.05 -3.70
C HIS A 193 -24.70 20.92 -3.51
N GLU A 194 -23.97 21.72 -4.27
CA GLU A 194 -22.51 21.78 -4.14
C GLU A 194 -22.11 22.68 -2.97
N HIS A 195 -21.44 22.07 -2.00
CA HIS A 195 -20.82 22.80 -0.89
C HIS A 195 -19.39 23.20 -1.28
N VAL A 196 -19.26 24.27 -2.04
CA VAL A 196 -18.00 24.73 -2.66
C VAL A 196 -16.88 24.97 -1.65
N LEU A 197 -17.22 25.41 -0.44
CA LEU A 197 -16.26 25.73 0.62
C LEU A 197 -15.95 24.54 1.56
N SER A 198 -16.44 23.34 1.25
CA SER A 198 -16.10 22.13 2.04
C SER A 198 -14.59 21.91 2.05
N SER A 199 -14.03 21.66 3.23
CA SER A 199 -12.58 21.55 3.49
C SER A 199 -11.76 22.84 3.42
N LEU A 200 -12.22 23.89 2.75
CA LEU A 200 -11.55 25.20 2.73
C LEU A 200 -11.82 25.97 4.03
N LEU A 201 -13.05 25.89 4.55
CA LEU A 201 -13.41 26.54 5.80
C LEU A 201 -12.81 25.80 7.00
N LYS A 202 -12.20 26.56 7.89
CA LYS A 202 -11.70 26.09 9.19
C LYS A 202 -12.62 26.60 10.31
N CYS A 203 -12.88 25.74 11.30
CA CYS A 203 -13.64 26.12 12.48
C CYS A 203 -12.83 27.14 13.31
N PRO A 204 -13.37 28.34 13.64
CA PRO A 204 -12.63 29.35 14.39
C PRO A 204 -12.33 28.88 15.84
N VAL A 205 -13.07 27.90 16.38
CA VAL A 205 -12.90 27.43 17.74
C VAL A 205 -11.83 26.34 17.85
N CYS A 206 -11.82 25.37 16.93
CA CYS A 206 -10.93 24.18 17.05
C CYS A 206 -9.98 23.99 15.85
N GLY A 207 -9.98 24.88 14.86
CA GLY A 207 -9.13 24.81 13.67
C GLY A 207 -9.47 23.66 12.69
N SER A 208 -10.41 22.77 13.03
CA SER A 208 -10.77 21.64 12.18
C SER A 208 -11.54 22.08 10.94
N GLY A 209 -11.41 21.31 9.85
CA GLY A 209 -12.17 21.53 8.62
C GLY A 209 -13.68 21.46 8.85
N MET A 210 -14.41 22.37 8.20
CA MET A 210 -15.86 22.36 8.17
C MET A 210 -16.35 21.60 6.94
N TYR A 211 -17.50 20.97 7.05
CA TYR A 211 -18.14 20.22 5.96
C TYR A 211 -19.57 20.72 5.73
N GLY A 212 -20.04 20.59 4.48
CA GLY A 212 -21.40 20.92 4.12
C GLY A 212 -22.41 19.98 4.76
N ASN A 213 -23.49 20.54 5.23
CA ASN A 213 -24.60 19.81 5.85
C ASN A 213 -25.94 20.40 5.39
N VAL A 214 -26.99 19.59 5.44
CA VAL A 214 -28.36 19.97 5.10
C VAL A 214 -29.29 19.66 6.27
N ASN A 215 -30.15 20.61 6.58
CA ASN A 215 -31.24 20.43 7.54
C ASN A 215 -32.54 20.23 6.77
N ARG A 216 -33.04 18.99 6.74
CA ARG A 216 -34.33 18.60 6.16
C ARG A 216 -35.33 18.31 7.27
N LYS A 217 -36.43 19.04 7.28
CA LYS A 217 -37.54 18.78 8.22
C LYS A 217 -38.79 18.39 7.47
N LYS A 218 -39.43 17.32 7.92
CA LYS A 218 -40.70 16.86 7.38
C LYS A 218 -41.85 17.50 8.14
N LYS A 219 -42.88 17.99 7.43
CA LYS A 219 -44.14 18.50 7.99
C LYS A 219 -45.04 17.35 8.43
N LYS A 220 -46.07 17.64 9.21
CA LYS A 220 -47.05 16.64 9.66
C LYS A 220 -47.87 16.03 8.51
N ASP A 221 -48.02 16.78 7.42
CA ASP A 221 -48.72 16.36 6.20
C ASP A 221 -47.86 15.47 5.26
N GLY A 222 -46.63 15.17 5.66
CA GLY A 222 -45.73 14.32 4.87
C GLY A 222 -44.84 15.09 3.88
N THR A 223 -45.10 16.38 3.63
CA THR A 223 -44.25 17.24 2.79
C THR A 223 -43.03 17.72 3.55
N TYR A 224 -42.04 18.30 2.82
CA TYR A 224 -40.82 18.81 3.43
C TYR A 224 -40.87 20.35 3.53
N TYR A 225 -40.28 20.88 4.58
CA TYR A 225 -39.94 22.30 4.64
C TYR A 225 -38.77 22.55 3.67
N ARG A 226 -38.50 23.84 3.40
CA ARG A 226 -37.35 24.25 2.61
C ARG A 226 -36.07 23.73 3.25
N ASP A 227 -35.16 23.15 2.43
CA ASP A 227 -33.86 22.68 2.86
C ASP A 227 -32.96 23.88 3.19
N TYR A 228 -32.27 23.80 4.32
CA TYR A 228 -31.26 24.76 4.71
C TYR A 228 -29.89 24.13 4.63
N PHE A 229 -29.03 24.71 3.79
CA PHE A 229 -27.66 24.28 3.59
C PHE A 229 -26.72 25.13 4.44
N TYR A 230 -25.79 24.50 5.17
CA TYR A 230 -24.86 25.20 6.04
C TYR A 230 -23.58 24.39 6.20
N TYR A 231 -22.54 25.05 6.72
CA TYR A 231 -21.28 24.39 7.05
C TYR A 231 -21.23 24.10 8.54
N ALA A 232 -20.81 22.88 8.90
CA ALA A 232 -20.72 22.42 10.27
C ALA A 232 -19.31 21.93 10.60
N CYS A 233 -18.84 22.21 11.81
CA CYS A 233 -17.59 21.70 12.32
C CYS A 233 -17.72 20.18 12.62
N LYS A 234 -16.65 19.43 12.33
CA LYS A 234 -16.57 18.00 12.66
C LYS A 234 -16.78 17.73 14.15
N HIS A 235 -16.35 18.63 15.03
CA HIS A 235 -16.42 18.49 16.48
C HIS A 235 -17.64 19.19 17.12
N ARG A 236 -18.64 19.61 16.33
CA ARG A 236 -19.85 20.32 16.82
C ARG A 236 -20.64 19.59 17.92
N LEU A 237 -20.38 18.29 18.10
CA LEU A 237 -21.11 17.45 19.07
C LEU A 237 -20.48 17.43 20.46
N HIS A 238 -19.35 18.11 20.66
CA HIS A 238 -18.57 18.01 21.89
C HIS A 238 -18.43 19.33 22.66
N VAL A 239 -19.24 20.32 22.35
CA VAL A 239 -19.35 21.50 23.22
C VAL A 239 -20.33 21.14 24.33
N ASP A 240 -19.84 21.02 25.55
CA ASP A 240 -20.59 20.71 26.79
C ASP A 240 -21.34 19.35 26.83
N GLY A 241 -20.88 18.36 26.05
CA GLY A 241 -21.48 17.00 26.10
C GLY A 241 -22.95 16.91 25.65
N LYS A 242 -23.52 17.98 25.08
CA LYS A 242 -24.87 18.04 24.53
C LYS A 242 -24.84 18.06 23.00
N ARG A 243 -25.74 17.27 22.38
CA ARG A 243 -26.04 17.29 20.94
C ARG A 243 -26.79 18.55 20.56
#